data_69dcb8dbb0afc7ab271a3fd34dbf289d
#
_entry.id   69dcb8dbb0afc7ab271a3fd34dbf289d
#
_cell.length_a   1.000
_cell.length_b   1.000
_cell.length_c   1.000
_cell.angle_alpha   90.00
_cell.angle_beta   90.00
_cell.angle_gamma   90.00
#
_symmetry.space_group_name_H-M   'P 1'
#
loop_
_entity.id
_entity.type
_entity.pdbx_description
1 polymer ?
#
loop_
_entity_poly.entity_id
_entity_poly.type
_entity_poly.pdbx_seq_one_letter_code
_entity_poly.pdbx_strand_id
1 'polypeptide(L)'
;MAKLYFYYSAMNAGKTTTLLQSAHNYHERGMRTLILTPQLDDRYGKGVVQSRIGLKANGRVFERADDLEAIARGDIAANGPLDCVLVDEAQFLTKRQVWELTEIVDKLDVPVLAYGLRTDFRGE
;
A
#
# COMPACT_ATOMS: atom_id res chain seq x y z
N MET A 1 19.25 2.96 0.36
CA MET A 1 18.50 3.01 1.61
C MET A 1 17.03 3.26 1.32
N ALA A 2 16.16 2.43 1.87
CA ALA A 2 14.72 2.54 1.59
C ALA A 2 14.11 3.73 2.33
N LYS A 3 12.99 4.21 1.80
CA LYS A 3 12.29 5.34 2.39
C LYS A 3 10.80 5.10 2.35
N LEU A 4 10.09 5.81 3.23
CA LEU A 4 8.64 5.80 3.28
C LEU A 4 8.15 7.11 2.67
N TYR A 5 7.25 6.99 1.68
CA TYR A 5 6.66 8.14 1.01
C TYR A 5 5.16 8.12 1.19
N PHE A 6 4.60 9.29 1.48
CA PHE A 6 3.14 9.45 1.51
C PHE A 6 2.74 10.39 0.39
N TYR A 7 1.78 9.93 -0.40
CA TYR A 7 1.21 10.73 -1.49
C TYR A 7 -0.25 10.95 -1.21
N TYR A 8 -0.62 12.20 -0.94
CA TYR A 8 -2.01 12.53 -0.64
C TYR A 8 -2.54 13.44 -1.73
N SER A 9 -3.78 13.17 -2.16
CA SER A 9 -4.45 14.06 -3.09
C SER A 9 -5.68 14.63 -2.42
N ALA A 10 -6.10 15.81 -2.89
CA ALA A 10 -7.27 16.47 -2.32
C ALA A 10 -8.55 15.75 -2.71
N MET A 11 -8.50 14.97 -3.76
CA MET A 11 -9.67 14.28 -4.28
C MET A 11 -9.34 12.83 -4.54
N ASN A 12 -10.38 12.03 -4.66
CA ASN A 12 -10.23 10.62 -4.92
C ASN A 12 -9.67 10.32 -6.30
N ALA A 13 -9.87 11.21 -7.23
CA ALA A 13 -9.52 10.95 -8.63
C ALA A 13 -8.03 10.77 -8.80
N GLY A 14 -7.63 9.72 -9.49
CA GLY A 14 -6.24 9.49 -9.84
C GLY A 14 -5.40 8.79 -8.79
N LYS A 15 -5.88 8.72 -7.57
CA LYS A 15 -5.07 8.13 -6.50
C LYS A 15 -4.76 6.66 -6.74
N THR A 16 -5.79 5.87 -6.99
CA THR A 16 -5.62 4.44 -7.22
C THR A 16 -4.90 4.19 -8.55
N THR A 17 -5.19 5.01 -9.55
CA THR A 17 -4.52 4.88 -10.84
C THR A 17 -3.02 5.09 -10.69
N THR A 18 -2.60 6.08 -9.89
CA THR A 18 -1.18 6.33 -9.66
C THR A 18 -0.52 5.14 -8.97
N LEU A 19 -1.19 4.56 -7.98
CA LEU A 19 -0.66 3.40 -7.29
C LEU A 19 -0.49 2.23 -8.26
N LEU A 20 -1.50 1.96 -9.06
CA LEU A 20 -1.45 0.84 -9.98
C LEU A 20 -0.41 1.06 -11.07
N GLN A 21 -0.23 2.30 -11.51
CA GLN A 21 0.80 2.61 -12.48
C GLN A 21 2.19 2.33 -11.89
N SER A 22 2.39 2.68 -10.63
CA SER A 22 3.66 2.39 -9.96
C SER A 22 3.89 0.88 -9.88
N ALA A 23 2.85 0.12 -9.50
CA ALA A 23 2.98 -1.33 -9.45
C ALA A 23 3.34 -1.90 -10.81
N HIS A 24 2.69 -1.41 -11.85
CA HIS A 24 2.98 -1.87 -13.21
C HIS A 24 4.42 -1.59 -13.59
N ASN A 25 4.92 -0.41 -13.26
CA ASN A 25 6.28 -0.04 -13.59
C ASN A 25 7.30 -0.95 -12.90
N TYR A 26 7.04 -1.31 -11.64
CA TYR A 26 7.92 -2.26 -10.96
C TYR A 26 7.89 -3.61 -11.64
N HIS A 27 6.70 -4.09 -12.01
CA HIS A 27 6.57 -5.39 -12.63
C HIS A 27 7.24 -5.44 -14.00
N GLU A 28 7.20 -4.32 -14.73
CA GLU A 28 7.87 -4.25 -16.03
C GLU A 28 9.37 -4.43 -15.91
N ARG A 29 9.92 -4.10 -14.75
CA ARG A 29 11.34 -4.26 -14.49
C ARG A 29 11.68 -5.58 -13.81
N GLY A 30 10.70 -6.47 -13.69
CA GLY A 30 10.92 -7.75 -13.03
C GLY A 30 10.96 -7.65 -11.52
N MET A 31 10.47 -6.57 -10.95
CA MET A 31 10.48 -6.36 -9.51
C MET A 31 9.17 -6.80 -8.89
N ARG A 32 9.21 -7.16 -7.62
CA ARG A 32 8.05 -7.67 -6.92
C ARG A 32 7.49 -6.62 -5.97
N THR A 33 6.17 -6.47 -5.97
CA THR A 33 5.49 -5.54 -5.08
C THR A 33 4.48 -6.26 -4.21
N LEU A 34 4.20 -5.65 -3.05
CA LEU A 34 3.12 -6.06 -2.18
C LEU A 34 2.16 -4.88 -2.06
N ILE A 35 0.91 -5.07 -2.46
CA ILE A 35 -0.10 -4.02 -2.39
C ILE A 35 -0.98 -4.29 -1.19
N LEU A 36 -1.09 -3.32 -0.29
CA LEU A 36 -1.91 -3.42 0.91
C LEU A 36 -3.10 -2.50 0.79
N THR A 37 -4.29 -3.00 1.07
CA THR A 37 -5.51 -2.20 1.03
C THR A 37 -6.35 -2.51 2.26
N PRO A 38 -6.91 -1.49 2.93
CA PRO A 38 -7.70 -1.75 4.12
C PRO A 38 -9.05 -2.36 3.79
N GLN A 39 -9.58 -3.11 4.75
CA GLN A 39 -10.89 -3.73 4.63
C GLN A 39 -11.95 -2.66 4.86
N LEU A 40 -12.47 -2.09 3.78
CA LEU A 40 -13.48 -1.04 3.86
C LEU A 40 -14.82 -1.50 3.33
N ASP A 41 -14.82 -1.96 2.08
CA ASP A 41 -16.00 -2.58 1.49
C ASP A 41 -15.51 -3.53 0.41
N ASP A 42 -16.42 -4.27 -0.17
CA ASP A 42 -16.03 -5.29 -1.13
C ASP A 42 -16.72 -5.11 -2.47
N ARG A 43 -16.91 -3.84 -2.86
CA ARG A 43 -17.52 -3.56 -4.16
C ARG A 43 -16.85 -4.28 -5.32
N TYR A 44 -15.53 -4.36 -5.26
CA TYR A 44 -14.74 -4.99 -6.31
C TYR A 44 -14.24 -6.36 -5.91
N GLY A 45 -14.71 -6.87 -4.75
CA GLY A 45 -14.18 -8.11 -4.21
C GLY A 45 -12.97 -7.85 -3.34
N LYS A 46 -12.82 -8.70 -2.33
CA LYS A 46 -11.69 -8.56 -1.41
C LYS A 46 -10.38 -8.77 -2.15
N GLY A 47 -9.43 -7.91 -1.86
CA GLY A 47 -8.09 -8.08 -2.40
C GLY A 47 -7.92 -7.57 -3.82
N VAL A 48 -8.92 -6.90 -4.37
CA VAL A 48 -8.81 -6.34 -5.71
C VAL A 48 -8.76 -4.83 -5.62
N VAL A 49 -7.70 -4.25 -6.19
CA VAL A 49 -7.52 -2.81 -6.26
C VAL A 49 -7.80 -2.40 -7.70
N GLN A 50 -8.73 -1.48 -7.90
CA GLN A 50 -9.18 -1.12 -9.24
C GLN A 50 -9.35 0.39 -9.37
N SER A 51 -8.87 0.94 -10.48
CA SER A 51 -9.03 2.35 -10.79
C SER A 51 -10.25 2.57 -11.66
N ARG A 52 -10.61 3.85 -11.85
CA ARG A 52 -11.74 4.20 -12.71
C ARG A 52 -11.51 3.85 -14.16
N ILE A 53 -10.27 3.79 -14.58
CA ILE A 53 -9.95 3.51 -15.98
C ILE A 53 -9.71 2.03 -16.23
N GLY A 54 -10.04 1.20 -15.25
CA GLY A 54 -10.01 -0.24 -15.46
C GLY A 54 -8.73 -0.95 -15.08
N LEU A 55 -7.72 -0.23 -14.62
CA LEU A 55 -6.53 -0.88 -14.11
C LEU A 55 -6.85 -1.54 -12.79
N LYS A 56 -6.34 -2.71 -12.58
CA LYS A 56 -6.55 -3.40 -11.32
C LYS A 56 -5.41 -4.35 -11.02
N ALA A 57 -5.26 -4.66 -9.75
CA ALA A 57 -4.24 -5.60 -9.29
C ALA A 57 -4.76 -6.28 -8.03
N ASN A 58 -4.18 -7.42 -7.72
CA ASN A 58 -4.53 -8.11 -6.49
C ASN A 58 -3.80 -7.46 -5.33
N GLY A 59 -4.55 -7.13 -4.27
CA GLY A 59 -3.98 -6.54 -3.09
C GLY A 59 -4.22 -7.43 -1.90
N ARG A 60 -3.37 -7.30 -0.89
CA ARG A 60 -3.57 -7.96 0.38
C ARG A 60 -4.43 -7.08 1.25
N VAL A 61 -5.58 -7.58 1.65
CA VAL A 61 -6.50 -6.84 2.52
C VAL A 61 -6.00 -6.91 3.96
N PHE A 62 -6.03 -5.78 4.66
CA PHE A 62 -5.65 -5.77 6.07
C PHE A 62 -6.72 -5.05 6.88
N GLU A 63 -6.75 -5.34 8.17
CA GLU A 63 -7.68 -4.75 9.10
C GLU A 63 -6.91 -3.91 10.12
N ARG A 64 -7.65 -3.12 10.91
CA ARG A 64 -7.01 -2.22 11.86
C ARG A 64 -6.16 -2.96 12.90
N ALA A 65 -6.49 -4.20 13.18
CA ALA A 65 -5.74 -5.00 14.15
C ALA A 65 -4.50 -5.67 13.55
N ASP A 66 -4.35 -5.65 12.25
CA ASP A 66 -3.26 -6.36 11.60
C ASP A 66 -1.94 -5.62 11.76
N ASP A 67 -0.87 -6.41 11.83
CA ASP A 67 0.50 -5.90 11.90
C ASP A 67 1.06 -5.91 10.48
N LEU A 68 1.27 -4.73 9.91
CA LEU A 68 1.70 -4.63 8.53
C LEU A 68 3.13 -5.13 8.34
N GLU A 69 3.97 -4.96 9.35
CA GLU A 69 5.33 -5.52 9.27
C GLU A 69 5.28 -7.03 9.19
N ALA A 70 4.41 -7.65 10.00
CA ALA A 70 4.28 -9.11 9.98
C ALA A 70 3.77 -9.60 8.62
N ILE A 71 2.86 -8.85 8.01
CA ILE A 71 2.36 -9.21 6.69
C ILE A 71 3.50 -9.16 5.66
N ALA A 72 4.33 -8.11 5.71
CA ALA A 72 5.44 -7.99 4.77
C ALA A 72 6.45 -9.10 4.98
N ARG A 73 6.78 -9.42 6.23
CA ARG A 73 7.72 -10.50 6.52
C ARG A 73 7.19 -11.84 6.03
N GLY A 74 5.89 -12.09 6.23
CA GLY A 74 5.29 -13.32 5.76
C GLY A 74 5.31 -13.42 4.25
N ASP A 75 5.09 -12.30 3.56
CA ASP A 75 5.14 -12.29 2.11
C ASP A 75 6.55 -12.61 1.61
N ILE A 76 7.57 -12.04 2.24
CA ILE A 76 8.94 -12.32 1.86
C ILE A 76 9.28 -13.78 2.10
N ALA A 77 8.84 -14.33 3.22
CA ALA A 77 9.10 -15.73 3.54
C ALA A 77 8.45 -16.67 2.56
N ALA A 78 7.26 -16.31 2.07
CA ALA A 78 6.52 -17.19 1.17
C ALA A 78 6.92 -17.04 -0.28
N ASN A 79 7.30 -15.83 -0.71
CA ASN A 79 7.44 -15.52 -2.12
C ASN A 79 8.81 -14.97 -2.52
N GLY A 80 9.68 -14.69 -1.58
CA GLY A 80 11.02 -14.19 -1.86
C GLY A 80 11.14 -12.69 -1.71
N PRO A 81 12.27 -12.13 -2.13
CA PRO A 81 12.56 -10.71 -1.88
C PRO A 81 11.47 -9.80 -2.40
N LEU A 82 11.26 -8.74 -1.68
CA LEU A 82 10.22 -7.76 -1.96
C LEU A 82 10.89 -6.44 -2.31
N ASP A 83 10.47 -5.83 -3.41
CA ASP A 83 11.11 -4.61 -3.90
C ASP A 83 10.38 -3.34 -3.51
N CYS A 84 9.09 -3.43 -3.20
CA CYS A 84 8.31 -2.26 -2.80
C CYS A 84 7.00 -2.69 -2.17
N VAL A 85 6.55 -1.91 -1.18
CA VAL A 85 5.21 -2.06 -0.62
C VAL A 85 4.40 -0.84 -1.03
N LEU A 86 3.21 -1.09 -1.59
CA LEU A 86 2.30 -0.05 -2.00
C LEU A 86 1.06 -0.11 -1.12
N VAL A 87 0.67 1.00 -0.52
CA VAL A 87 -0.48 1.05 0.38
C VAL A 87 -1.55 1.94 -0.22
N ASP A 88 -2.75 1.39 -0.39
CA ASP A 88 -3.90 2.16 -0.86
C ASP A 88 -4.70 2.65 0.34
N GLU A 89 -5.45 3.72 0.15
CA GLU A 89 -6.32 4.29 1.18
C GLU A 89 -5.58 4.57 2.48
N ALA A 90 -4.42 5.20 2.37
CA ALA A 90 -3.54 5.40 3.52
C ALA A 90 -4.16 6.27 4.61
N GLN A 91 -5.21 7.04 4.30
CA GLN A 91 -5.87 7.87 5.30
C GLN A 91 -6.55 7.01 6.39
N PHE A 92 -6.73 5.73 6.13
CA PHE A 92 -7.35 4.82 7.11
C PHE A 92 -6.34 4.08 7.97
N LEU A 93 -5.03 4.33 7.80
CA LEU A 93 -4.02 3.69 8.63
C LEU A 93 -4.12 4.17 10.07
N THR A 94 -3.93 3.26 11.01
CA THR A 94 -3.81 3.66 12.41
C THR A 94 -2.39 4.19 12.64
N LYS A 95 -2.21 4.89 13.78
CA LYS A 95 -0.87 5.35 14.14
C LYS A 95 0.11 4.18 14.23
N ARG A 96 -0.35 3.09 14.82
CA ARG A 96 0.49 1.91 14.96
C ARG A 96 0.89 1.36 13.59
N GLN A 97 -0.04 1.36 12.65
CA GLN A 97 0.25 0.86 11.32
C GLN A 97 1.22 1.75 10.57
N VAL A 98 1.12 3.07 10.75
CA VAL A 98 2.11 3.97 10.17
C VAL A 98 3.48 3.64 10.72
N TRP A 99 3.57 3.40 12.03
CA TRP A 99 4.82 3.01 12.65
C TRP A 99 5.33 1.69 12.07
N GLU A 100 4.44 0.74 11.84
CA GLU A 100 4.82 -0.54 11.24
C GLU A 100 5.39 -0.36 9.84
N LEU A 101 4.88 0.61 9.08
CA LEU A 101 5.45 0.90 7.77
C LEU A 101 6.88 1.42 7.89
N THR A 102 7.17 2.23 8.91
CA THR A 102 8.54 2.68 9.10
C THR A 102 9.45 1.53 9.49
N GLU A 103 8.92 0.55 10.23
CA GLU A 103 9.71 -0.65 10.56
C GLU A 103 10.03 -1.46 9.32
N ILE A 104 9.11 -1.54 8.38
CA ILE A 104 9.37 -2.23 7.11
C ILE A 104 10.54 -1.55 6.39
N VAL A 105 10.52 -0.23 6.34
CA VAL A 105 11.60 0.52 5.69
C VAL A 105 12.92 0.30 6.41
N ASP A 106 12.90 0.42 7.74
CA ASP A 106 14.15 0.39 8.51
C ASP A 106 14.70 -1.02 8.67
N LYS A 107 13.85 -1.99 8.92
CA LYS A 107 14.32 -3.34 9.24
C LYS A 107 14.39 -4.26 8.05
N LEU A 108 13.50 -4.09 7.09
CA LEU A 108 13.47 -4.95 5.92
C LEU A 108 14.12 -4.29 4.71
N ASP A 109 14.42 -3.00 4.82
CA ASP A 109 15.04 -2.21 3.75
C ASP A 109 14.19 -2.28 2.48
N VAL A 110 12.89 -2.14 2.64
CA VAL A 110 11.95 -2.15 1.52
C VAL A 110 11.26 -0.80 1.48
N PRO A 111 11.27 -0.10 0.34
CA PRO A 111 10.57 1.18 0.25
C PRO A 111 9.07 1.00 0.32
N VAL A 112 8.39 1.98 0.90
CA VAL A 112 6.94 1.95 1.05
C VAL A 112 6.37 3.22 0.42
N LEU A 113 5.40 3.05 -0.48
CA LEU A 113 4.69 4.15 -1.10
C LEU A 113 3.23 4.08 -0.65
N ALA A 114 2.78 5.07 0.11
CA ALA A 114 1.44 5.07 0.66
C ALA A 114 0.61 6.16 -0.02
N TYR A 115 -0.54 5.80 -0.54
CA TYR A 115 -1.40 6.69 -1.30
C TYR A 115 -2.72 6.88 -0.58
N GLY A 116 -3.13 8.12 -0.37
CA GLY A 116 -4.36 8.39 0.35
C GLY A 116 -5.00 9.70 -0.04
N LEU A 117 -6.17 9.93 0.55
CA LEU A 117 -6.84 11.21 0.41
C LEU A 117 -6.29 12.17 1.43
N ARG A 118 -6.18 13.43 1.02
CA ARG A 118 -5.78 14.48 1.93
C ARG A 118 -6.98 14.87 2.77
N THR A 119 -6.85 14.72 4.08
CA THR A 119 -7.89 15.14 4.99
C THR A 119 -7.44 16.43 5.62
N ASP A 120 -8.37 17.33 5.76
CA ASP A 120 -7.96 18.49 6.36
C ASP A 120 -7.98 18.42 7.76
N PHE A 121 -7.51 18.26 8.14
CA PHE A 121 -7.36 18.27 9.19
C PHE A 121 -7.34 17.99 10.18
N ARG A 122 -7.54 18.03 10.44
CA ARG A 122 -7.62 17.83 11.55
C ARG A 122 -6.80 16.91 11.88
N GLY A 123 -6.22 16.46 11.22
CA GLY A 123 -5.20 15.70 11.41
C GLY A 123 -5.29 14.70 12.42
N GLU A 124 -6.08 14.30 12.67
CA GLU A 124 -6.05 13.41 13.54
C GLU A 124 -6.03 12.29 13.17
#